data_de51e80cc0b20fa48559b6f8a92bfcb4
#
_entry.id   de51e80cc0b20fa48559b6f8a92bfcb4
#
_cell.length_a   1.000
_cell.length_b   1.000
_cell.length_c   1.000
_cell.angle_alpha   90.00
_cell.angle_beta   90.00
_cell.angle_gamma   90.00
#
_symmetry.space_group_name_H-M   'P 1'
#
loop_
_entity.id
_entity.type
_entity.pdbx_description
1 polymer ?
#
loop_
_entity_poly.entity_id
_entity_poly.type
_entity_poly.pdbx_seq_one_letter_code
_entity_poly.pdbx_strand_id
1 'polypeptide(L)'
;MDYYRYLDMIWKLSNWYFSKDALPYWCIFVLDCLIVLGADVLVYALNNGTLSFLQNFVQLTGAFCFYLLFYVVSFRMFHTYSGVIRYSSFIDLQRIGFAMITGLLMIIGVRYLLNEDCWLMTVGMRDIGIAALLAVLMMWSVRVFVKYLYDSTFNRRRGKRVFIY
;
A
#
# COMPACT_ATOMS: atom_id res chain seq x y z
N MET A 1 -16.48 20.37 23.46
CA MET A 1 -17.63 20.33 22.53
C MET A 1 -17.22 19.93 21.11
N ASP A 2 -15.93 19.96 20.79
CA ASP A 2 -15.41 19.68 19.43
C ASP A 2 -15.15 18.20 19.13
N TYR A 3 -14.88 17.38 20.16
CA TYR A 3 -14.58 15.95 19.99
C TYR A 3 -15.76 15.15 19.37
N TYR A 4 -16.98 15.41 19.80
CA TYR A 4 -18.19 14.79 19.25
C TYR A 4 -18.45 15.21 17.80
N ARG A 5 -18.09 16.43 17.45
CA ARG A 5 -18.22 16.97 16.08
C ARG A 5 -17.25 16.30 15.10
N TYR A 6 -16.02 16.00 15.53
CA TYR A 6 -15.06 15.23 14.75
C TYR A 6 -15.50 13.78 14.57
N LEU A 7 -16.01 13.15 15.60
CA LEU A 7 -16.55 11.79 15.52
C LEU A 7 -17.77 11.72 14.58
N ASP A 8 -18.65 12.71 14.63
CA ASP A 8 -19.83 12.78 13.77
C ASP A 8 -19.46 13.04 12.29
N MET A 9 -18.43 13.84 12.06
CA MET A 9 -17.89 14.09 10.72
C MET A 9 -17.21 12.85 10.14
N ILE A 10 -16.39 12.14 10.93
CA ILE A 10 -15.79 10.87 10.53
C ILE A 10 -16.86 9.81 10.29
N TRP A 11 -17.90 9.78 11.11
CA TRP A 11 -19.02 8.85 10.98
C TRP A 11 -19.88 9.15 9.74
N LYS A 12 -20.07 10.42 9.41
CA LYS A 12 -20.81 10.88 8.23
C LYS A 12 -20.05 10.64 6.93
N LEU A 13 -18.72 10.85 6.94
CA LEU A 13 -17.80 10.50 5.85
C LEU A 13 -17.74 8.98 5.65
N SER A 14 -17.61 8.22 6.72
CA SER A 14 -17.63 6.75 6.70
C SER A 14 -18.98 6.22 6.14
N ASN A 15 -20.09 6.75 6.59
CA ASN A 15 -21.42 6.32 6.12
C ASN A 15 -21.69 6.72 4.65
N TRP A 16 -21.22 7.89 4.21
CA TRP A 16 -21.30 8.31 2.80
C TRP A 16 -20.41 7.45 1.89
N TYR A 17 -19.22 7.08 2.40
CA TYR A 17 -18.22 6.30 1.68
C TYR A 17 -18.63 4.82 1.54
N PHE A 18 -19.23 4.23 2.57
CA PHE A 18 -19.67 2.83 2.58
C PHE A 18 -21.11 2.61 2.05
N SER A 19 -21.86 3.67 1.80
CA SER A 19 -23.24 3.58 1.26
C SER A 19 -23.28 3.47 -0.27
N LYS A 20 -22.21 3.84 -0.95
CA LYS A 20 -22.04 3.62 -2.40
C LYS A 20 -21.21 2.37 -2.59
N ASP A 21 -21.77 1.43 -3.36
CA ASP A 21 -21.19 0.16 -3.78
C ASP A 21 -19.66 0.16 -3.87
N ALA A 22 -19.03 -0.83 -3.21
CA ALA A 22 -17.62 -1.22 -3.26
C ALA A 22 -16.62 -0.15 -3.75
N LEU A 23 -15.64 0.19 -2.90
CA LEU A 23 -14.49 1.02 -3.27
C LEU A 23 -14.01 0.70 -4.69
N PRO A 24 -13.92 1.68 -5.59
CA PRO A 24 -13.39 1.42 -6.92
C PRO A 24 -11.96 0.89 -6.81
N TYR A 25 -11.66 -0.17 -7.52
CA TYR A 25 -10.37 -0.88 -7.49
C TYR A 25 -9.16 0.04 -7.69
N TRP A 26 -9.33 1.10 -8.47
CA TRP A 26 -8.26 2.07 -8.73
C TRP A 26 -7.84 2.87 -7.48
N CYS A 27 -8.75 3.14 -6.53
CA CYS A 27 -8.41 3.84 -5.29
C CYS A 27 -7.45 3.03 -4.44
N ILE A 28 -7.64 1.71 -4.37
CA ILE A 28 -6.76 0.82 -3.61
C ILE A 28 -5.42 0.69 -4.30
N PHE A 29 -5.44 0.58 -5.63
CA PHE A 29 -4.22 0.56 -6.42
C PHE A 29 -3.38 1.83 -6.19
N VAL A 30 -4.01 3.03 -6.23
CA VAL A 30 -3.33 4.30 -5.96
C VAL A 30 -2.79 4.33 -4.52
N LEU A 31 -3.56 3.85 -3.55
CA LEU A 31 -3.14 3.78 -2.16
C LEU A 31 -1.92 2.86 -1.98
N ASP A 32 -1.93 1.69 -2.60
CA ASP A 32 -0.80 0.75 -2.57
C ASP A 32 0.45 1.38 -3.23
N CYS A 33 0.32 2.09 -4.36
CA CYS A 33 1.41 2.83 -4.98
C CYS A 33 1.98 3.93 -4.05
N LEU A 34 1.11 4.67 -3.36
CA LEU A 34 1.53 5.68 -2.39
C LEU A 34 2.26 5.06 -1.19
N ILE A 35 1.83 3.87 -0.73
CA ILE A 35 2.50 3.14 0.34
C ILE A 35 3.91 2.73 -0.09
N VAL A 36 4.08 2.22 -1.31
CA VAL A 36 5.41 1.85 -1.83
C VAL A 36 6.32 3.06 -1.88
N LEU A 37 5.89 4.16 -2.51
CA LEU A 37 6.68 5.39 -2.58
C LEU A 37 6.99 5.95 -1.20
N GLY A 38 6.02 5.94 -0.28
CA GLY A 38 6.22 6.39 1.09
C GLY A 38 7.24 5.55 1.84
N ALA A 39 7.23 4.22 1.65
CA ALA A 39 8.20 3.31 2.25
C ALA A 39 9.62 3.55 1.69
N ASP A 40 9.77 3.74 0.38
CA ASP A 40 11.05 4.04 -0.26
C ASP A 40 11.66 5.35 0.29
N VAL A 41 10.86 6.42 0.33
CA VAL A 41 11.28 7.73 0.87
C VAL A 41 11.67 7.62 2.33
N LEU A 42 10.84 6.95 3.13
CA LEU A 42 11.04 6.83 4.57
C LEU A 42 12.32 6.04 4.89
N VAL A 43 12.51 4.89 4.25
CA VAL A 43 13.70 4.04 4.48
C VAL A 43 14.96 4.76 4.03
N TYR A 44 14.95 5.41 2.88
CA TYR A 44 16.10 6.17 2.40
C TYR A 44 16.45 7.32 3.36
N ALA A 45 15.45 8.09 3.80
CA ALA A 45 15.66 9.21 4.72
C ALA A 45 16.20 8.76 6.10
N LEU A 46 15.76 7.60 6.59
CA LEU A 46 16.24 7.04 7.86
C LEU A 46 17.68 6.52 7.77
N ASN A 47 18.03 5.85 6.65
CA ASN A 47 19.35 5.23 6.51
C ASN A 47 20.44 6.22 6.07
N ASN A 48 20.12 7.17 5.20
CA ASN A 48 21.09 8.07 4.57
C ASN A 48 20.97 9.52 5.08
N GLY A 49 19.98 9.78 5.92
CA GLY A 49 19.71 11.11 6.48
C GLY A 49 18.89 12.02 5.55
N THR A 50 18.13 12.93 6.16
CA THR A 50 17.22 13.85 5.46
C THR A 50 17.95 14.86 4.58
N LEU A 51 19.17 15.25 4.94
CA LEU A 51 19.98 16.17 4.15
C LEU A 51 20.42 15.53 2.83
N SER A 52 20.87 14.28 2.85
CA SER A 52 21.23 13.53 1.65
C SER A 52 20.03 13.31 0.72
N PHE A 53 18.85 13.10 1.29
CA PHE A 53 17.60 13.02 0.53
C PHE A 53 17.31 14.34 -0.21
N LEU A 54 17.42 15.49 0.45
CA LEU A 54 17.17 16.79 -0.17
C LEU A 54 18.17 17.14 -1.25
N GLN A 55 19.45 16.80 -1.06
CA GLN A 55 20.50 17.05 -2.05
C GLN A 55 20.31 16.27 -3.34
N ASN A 56 19.84 15.03 -3.25
CA ASN A 56 19.66 14.12 -4.38
C ASN A 56 18.19 13.93 -4.78
N PHE A 57 17.31 14.85 -4.38
CA PHE A 57 15.85 14.71 -4.50
C PHE A 57 15.40 14.32 -5.91
N VAL A 58 15.91 14.98 -6.95
CA VAL A 58 15.51 14.74 -8.35
C VAL A 58 15.89 13.33 -8.80
N GLN A 59 17.13 12.91 -8.49
CA GLN A 59 17.62 11.58 -8.87
C GLN A 59 16.88 10.46 -8.13
N LEU A 60 16.65 10.66 -6.84
CA LEU A 60 15.92 9.70 -6.00
C LEU A 60 14.46 9.57 -6.42
N THR A 61 13.77 10.68 -6.68
CA THR A 61 12.38 10.64 -7.16
C THR A 61 12.28 9.89 -8.48
N GLY A 62 13.23 10.12 -9.41
CA GLY A 62 13.30 9.35 -10.65
C GLY A 62 13.50 7.85 -10.40
N ALA A 63 14.42 7.47 -9.51
CA ALA A 63 14.68 6.07 -9.15
C ALA A 63 13.45 5.40 -8.52
N PHE A 64 12.79 6.07 -7.58
CA PHE A 64 11.58 5.54 -6.95
C PHE A 64 10.42 5.38 -7.92
N CYS A 65 10.19 6.35 -8.81
CA CYS A 65 9.20 6.23 -9.87
C CYS A 65 9.51 5.06 -10.82
N PHE A 66 10.78 4.84 -11.13
CA PHE A 66 11.20 3.71 -11.98
C PHE A 66 10.97 2.37 -11.27
N TYR A 67 11.32 2.25 -9.99
CA TYR A 67 11.05 1.03 -9.20
C TYR A 67 9.55 0.78 -9.07
N LEU A 68 8.75 1.84 -8.86
CA LEU A 68 7.30 1.74 -8.80
C LEU A 68 6.71 1.10 -10.06
N LEU A 69 7.25 1.36 -11.26
CA LEU A 69 6.78 0.74 -12.50
C LEU A 69 6.86 -0.78 -12.44
N PHE A 70 7.94 -1.35 -11.88
CA PHE A 70 8.07 -2.81 -11.72
C PHE A 70 7.05 -3.38 -10.75
N TYR A 71 6.79 -2.68 -9.64
CA TYR A 71 5.74 -3.09 -8.71
C TYR A 71 4.35 -3.01 -9.35
N VAL A 72 4.07 -1.97 -10.12
CA VAL A 72 2.80 -1.83 -10.87
C VAL A 72 2.61 -2.98 -11.86
N VAL A 73 3.65 -3.33 -12.63
CA VAL A 73 3.61 -4.48 -13.54
C VAL A 73 3.33 -5.77 -12.77
N SER A 74 4.02 -5.99 -11.64
CA SER A 74 3.83 -7.16 -10.80
C SER A 74 2.41 -7.23 -10.22
N PHE A 75 1.86 -6.13 -9.72
CA PHE A 75 0.48 -6.06 -9.23
C PHE A 75 -0.53 -6.41 -10.32
N ARG A 76 -0.27 -6.00 -11.56
CA ARG A 76 -1.12 -6.32 -12.70
C ARG A 76 -1.03 -7.78 -13.09
N MET A 77 0.16 -8.39 -13.05
CA MET A 77 0.37 -9.81 -13.35
C MET A 77 -0.37 -10.73 -12.37
N PHE A 78 -0.32 -10.41 -11.08
CA PHE A 78 -0.96 -11.23 -10.04
C PHE A 78 -2.44 -10.93 -9.85
N HIS A 79 -3.04 -10.06 -10.68
CA HIS A 79 -4.46 -9.69 -10.58
C HIS A 79 -4.86 -9.32 -9.14
N THR A 80 -3.98 -8.59 -8.44
CA THR A 80 -4.12 -8.26 -7.01
C THR A 80 -5.42 -7.51 -6.71
N TYR A 81 -6.03 -6.90 -7.72
CA TYR A 81 -7.23 -6.06 -7.63
C TYR A 81 -8.48 -6.70 -8.24
N SER A 82 -8.49 -8.00 -8.49
CA SER A 82 -9.63 -8.70 -9.14
C SER A 82 -10.73 -9.16 -8.18
N GLY A 83 -10.53 -9.04 -6.87
CA GLY A 83 -11.47 -9.49 -5.83
C GLY A 83 -12.29 -8.38 -5.21
N VAL A 84 -13.52 -8.67 -4.77
CA VAL A 84 -14.34 -7.75 -3.97
C VAL A 84 -13.70 -7.63 -2.59
N ILE A 85 -13.25 -6.43 -2.21
CA ILE A 85 -12.54 -6.13 -0.93
C ILE A 85 -13.36 -6.51 0.29
N ARG A 86 -14.65 -6.69 0.12
CA ARG A 86 -15.61 -7.11 1.15
C ARG A 86 -15.21 -8.39 1.89
N TYR A 87 -14.42 -9.23 1.24
CA TYR A 87 -13.88 -10.47 1.79
C TYR A 87 -12.36 -10.51 1.58
N SER A 88 -11.60 -9.60 2.23
CA SER A 88 -10.15 -9.70 2.28
C SER A 88 -9.79 -11.08 2.86
N SER A 89 -9.55 -12.03 1.97
CA SER A 89 -9.14 -13.38 2.26
C SER A 89 -7.62 -13.39 2.50
N PHE A 90 -7.14 -14.36 3.27
CA PHE A 90 -5.71 -14.65 3.40
C PHE A 90 -5.03 -14.79 2.02
N ILE A 91 -5.78 -15.25 1.02
CA ILE A 91 -5.34 -15.36 -0.39
C ILE A 91 -4.96 -13.99 -0.97
N ASP A 92 -5.68 -12.91 -0.63
CA ASP A 92 -5.36 -11.57 -1.15
C ASP A 92 -4.05 -11.04 -0.54
N LEU A 93 -3.80 -11.34 0.74
CA LEU A 93 -2.53 -11.00 1.39
C LEU A 93 -1.35 -11.77 0.76
N GLN A 94 -1.55 -13.04 0.43
CA GLN A 94 -0.53 -13.82 -0.28
C GLN A 94 -0.24 -13.27 -1.69
N ARG A 95 -1.28 -12.88 -2.44
CA ARG A 95 -1.11 -12.28 -3.78
C ARG A 95 -0.26 -11.02 -3.74
N ILE A 96 -0.47 -10.15 -2.74
CA ILE A 96 0.36 -8.96 -2.55
C ILE A 96 1.81 -9.35 -2.24
N GLY A 97 2.00 -10.29 -1.33
CA GLY A 97 3.34 -10.78 -0.99
C GLY A 97 4.09 -11.30 -2.23
N PHE A 98 3.46 -12.16 -3.04
CA PHE A 98 4.07 -12.66 -4.27
C PHE A 98 4.32 -11.55 -5.30
N ALA A 99 3.38 -10.61 -5.46
CA ALA A 99 3.57 -9.49 -6.39
C ALA A 99 4.75 -8.61 -5.95
N MET A 100 4.90 -8.32 -4.66
CA MET A 100 6.03 -7.55 -4.14
C MET A 100 7.36 -8.27 -4.29
N ILE A 101 7.41 -9.58 -4.02
CA ILE A 101 8.62 -10.40 -4.23
C ILE A 101 9.00 -10.39 -5.71
N THR A 102 8.05 -10.58 -6.62
CA THR A 102 8.31 -10.58 -8.07
C THR A 102 8.80 -9.20 -8.53
N GLY A 103 8.19 -8.11 -8.06
CA GLY A 103 8.63 -6.75 -8.37
C GLY A 103 10.05 -6.50 -7.88
N LEU A 104 10.38 -6.92 -6.66
CA LEU A 104 11.73 -6.83 -6.10
C LEU A 104 12.75 -7.62 -6.95
N LEU A 105 12.41 -8.84 -7.36
CA LEU A 105 13.28 -9.66 -8.22
C LEU A 105 13.51 -9.01 -9.59
N MET A 106 12.48 -8.38 -10.17
CA MET A 106 12.65 -7.62 -11.42
C MET A 106 13.60 -6.43 -11.23
N ILE A 107 13.46 -5.67 -10.14
CA ILE A 107 14.36 -4.55 -9.82
C ILE A 107 15.80 -5.04 -9.68
N ILE A 108 16.02 -6.12 -8.92
CA ILE A 108 17.34 -6.72 -8.74
C ILE A 108 17.92 -7.17 -10.09
N GLY A 109 17.11 -7.83 -10.92
CA GLY A 109 17.54 -8.28 -12.25
C GLY A 109 17.96 -7.12 -13.15
N VAL A 110 17.18 -6.05 -13.19
CA VAL A 110 17.51 -4.86 -13.97
C VAL A 110 18.79 -4.19 -13.45
N ARG A 111 18.95 -4.08 -12.14
CA ARG A 111 20.16 -3.52 -11.54
C ARG A 111 21.41 -4.33 -11.85
N TYR A 112 21.28 -5.64 -11.94
CA TYR A 112 22.41 -6.52 -12.31
C TYR A 112 22.84 -6.33 -13.78
N LEU A 113 21.89 -5.93 -14.65
CA LEU A 113 22.15 -5.69 -16.07
C LEU A 113 22.67 -4.27 -16.36
N LEU A 114 22.46 -3.32 -15.44
CA LEU A 114 22.87 -1.93 -15.60
C LEU A 114 24.28 -1.71 -15.02
N ASN A 115 25.02 -0.79 -15.64
CA ASN A 115 26.33 -0.36 -15.16
C ASN A 115 26.22 0.42 -13.84
N GLU A 116 27.27 0.38 -13.01
CA GLU A 116 27.33 1.05 -11.70
C GLU A 116 27.17 2.58 -11.76
N ASP A 117 27.47 3.20 -12.89
CA ASP A 117 27.37 4.65 -13.10
C ASP A 117 25.91 5.14 -13.34
N CYS A 118 24.93 4.23 -13.34
CA CYS A 118 23.54 4.60 -13.58
C CYS A 118 22.93 5.29 -12.35
N TRP A 119 22.20 6.38 -12.59
CA TRP A 119 21.46 7.12 -11.53
C TRP A 119 20.53 6.24 -10.68
N LEU A 120 20.09 5.10 -11.21
CA LEU A 120 19.32 4.08 -10.48
C LEU A 120 20.12 3.43 -9.34
N MET A 121 21.44 3.50 -9.36
CA MET A 121 22.30 2.95 -8.31
C MET A 121 22.42 3.86 -7.08
N THR A 122 21.86 5.06 -7.11
CA THR A 122 21.84 6.01 -5.98
C THR A 122 21.18 5.41 -4.73
N VAL A 123 20.22 4.50 -4.92
CA VAL A 123 19.53 3.80 -3.82
C VAL A 123 20.26 2.48 -3.53
N GLY A 124 20.68 2.26 -2.29
CA GLY A 124 21.34 1.04 -1.85
C GLY A 124 20.44 -0.21 -2.00
N MET A 125 21.02 -1.36 -2.33
CA MET A 125 20.28 -2.62 -2.44
C MET A 125 19.58 -3.00 -1.13
N ARG A 126 20.24 -2.72 -0.01
CA ARG A 126 19.67 -2.92 1.33
C ARG A 126 18.43 -2.06 1.55
N ASP A 127 18.45 -0.81 1.11
CA ASP A 127 17.36 0.14 1.30
C ASP A 127 16.12 -0.30 0.50
N ILE A 128 16.30 -0.79 -0.73
CA ILE A 128 15.23 -1.34 -1.56
C ILE A 128 14.60 -2.57 -0.89
N GLY A 129 15.41 -3.47 -0.32
CA GLY A 129 14.89 -4.65 0.36
C GLY A 129 14.09 -4.31 1.63
N ILE A 130 14.61 -3.39 2.44
CA ILE A 130 13.92 -2.92 3.67
C ILE A 130 12.63 -2.17 3.30
N ALA A 131 12.67 -1.32 2.27
CA ALA A 131 11.49 -0.57 1.81
C ALA A 131 10.39 -1.51 1.29
N ALA A 132 10.75 -2.54 0.51
CA ALA A 132 9.81 -3.54 0.04
C ALA A 132 9.15 -4.29 1.20
N LEU A 133 9.91 -4.71 2.21
CA LEU A 133 9.39 -5.38 3.41
C LEU A 133 8.45 -4.46 4.19
N LEU A 134 8.84 -3.22 4.40
CA LEU A 134 8.02 -2.22 5.07
C LEU A 134 6.71 -1.96 4.30
N ALA A 135 6.78 -1.83 2.96
CA ALA A 135 5.61 -1.63 2.11
C ALA A 135 4.61 -2.79 2.23
N VAL A 136 5.09 -4.05 2.21
CA VAL A 136 4.23 -5.24 2.42
C VAL A 136 3.51 -5.19 3.76
N LEU A 137 4.24 -4.89 4.84
CA LEU A 137 3.65 -4.79 6.18
C LEU A 137 2.61 -3.68 6.27
N MET A 138 2.87 -2.52 5.67
CA MET A 138 1.93 -1.41 5.63
C MET A 138 0.67 -1.76 4.81
N MET A 139 0.83 -2.37 3.63
CA MET A 139 -0.31 -2.81 2.81
C MET A 139 -1.18 -3.84 3.55
N TRP A 140 -0.56 -4.80 4.24
CA TRP A 140 -1.28 -5.79 5.02
C TRP A 140 -2.03 -5.14 6.18
N SER A 141 -1.37 -4.23 6.91
CA SER A 141 -1.98 -3.49 8.02
C SER A 141 -3.20 -2.70 7.57
N VAL A 142 -3.10 -1.98 6.45
CA VAL A 142 -4.22 -1.20 5.89
C VAL A 142 -5.40 -2.11 5.54
N ARG A 143 -5.16 -3.26 4.90
CA ARG A 143 -6.23 -4.19 4.52
C ARG A 143 -6.91 -4.83 5.71
N VAL A 144 -6.14 -5.25 6.72
CA VAL A 144 -6.69 -5.78 7.98
C VAL A 144 -7.49 -4.70 8.70
N PHE A 145 -7.00 -3.47 8.73
CA PHE A 145 -7.69 -2.34 9.36
C PHE A 145 -9.01 -2.00 8.66
N VAL A 146 -9.03 -1.94 7.34
CA VAL A 146 -10.26 -1.70 6.55
C VAL A 146 -11.28 -2.82 6.82
N LYS A 147 -10.84 -4.08 6.85
CA LYS A 147 -11.71 -5.20 7.20
C LYS A 147 -12.29 -5.07 8.61
N TYR A 148 -11.45 -4.74 9.59
CA TYR A 148 -11.88 -4.54 10.97
C TYR A 148 -12.93 -3.43 11.08
N LEU A 149 -12.72 -2.30 10.41
CA LEU A 149 -13.68 -1.20 10.36
C LEU A 149 -15.02 -1.63 9.73
N TYR A 150 -14.94 -2.39 8.64
CA TYR A 150 -16.13 -2.91 7.97
C TYR A 150 -16.93 -3.84 8.90
N ASP A 151 -16.28 -4.81 9.52
CA ASP A 151 -16.92 -5.77 10.42
C ASP A 151 -17.50 -5.07 11.65
N SER A 152 -16.81 -4.08 12.22
CA SER A 152 -17.30 -3.29 13.35
C SER A 152 -18.53 -2.47 13.01
N THR A 153 -18.60 -1.91 11.79
CA THR A 153 -19.70 -1.03 11.36
C THR A 153 -20.94 -1.83 10.94
N PHE A 154 -20.76 -2.95 10.25
CA PHE A 154 -21.87 -3.75 9.70
C PHE A 154 -22.43 -4.80 10.67
N ASN A 155 -21.60 -5.37 11.54
CA ASN A 155 -22.05 -6.38 12.50
C ASN A 155 -22.98 -5.78 13.59
N ARG A 156 -22.82 -4.49 13.89
CA ARG A 156 -23.74 -3.75 14.77
C ARG A 156 -25.16 -3.64 14.23
N ARG A 157 -25.35 -3.71 12.91
CA ARG A 157 -26.68 -3.67 12.28
C ARG A 157 -27.36 -5.04 12.17
N ARG A 158 -26.62 -6.14 12.18
CA ARG A 158 -27.18 -7.51 12.13
C ARG A 158 -27.65 -8.03 13.49
N GLY A 159 -27.26 -7.43 14.60
CA GLY A 159 -27.62 -7.86 15.96
C GLY A 159 -29.07 -7.62 16.41
N LYS A 160 -29.97 -7.13 15.54
CA LYS A 160 -31.38 -6.86 15.89
C LYS A 160 -32.41 -7.68 15.10
N ARG A 161 -32.09 -8.88 14.68
CA ARG A 161 -33.14 -9.83 14.25
C ARG A 161 -33.17 -11.01 15.21
N VAL A 162 -33.77 -10.78 16.39
CA VAL A 162 -34.26 -11.84 17.24
C VAL A 162 -35.52 -12.37 16.57
N PHE A 163 -35.48 -13.58 16.04
CA PHE A 163 -36.68 -14.31 15.72
C PHE A 163 -37.30 -14.79 17.02
N ILE A 164 -38.38 -14.17 17.43
CA ILE A 164 -39.30 -14.71 18.42
C ILE A 164 -40.23 -15.67 17.69
N TYR A 165 -40.11 -16.95 17.98
CA TYR A 165 -41.16 -17.93 17.76
C TYR A 165 -41.95 -18.06 19.02
#